data_983675e80e2d08ea103895d7546005af
#
_entry.id   983675e80e2d08ea103895d7546005af
#
_cell.length_a   1.000
_cell.length_b   1.000
_cell.length_c   1.000
_cell.angle_alpha   90.00
_cell.angle_beta   90.00
_cell.angle_gamma   90.00
#
_symmetry.space_group_name_H-M   'P 1'
#
loop_
_entity.id
_entity.type
_entity.pdbx_description
1 polymer ?
#
loop_
_entity_poly.entity_id
_entity_poly.type
_entity_poly.pdbx_seq_one_letter_code
_entity_poly.pdbx_strand_id
1 'polypeptide(L)'
;MFIRNATIDDIDKVAAVESECFPVAEAATKEEFEERIKYYGNHFWLMFDNDKEEKLIAFVDGFVTNEADLTDEMYEKADMHNENGEWQMIFGVNTIPEYRKKGYAGELIKRAINDAKEQGRKGLVLTCKQGLVAYYKKFGFVDEGVTDKSVHGNVIWHQMRFTFGGQGVIISNG
;
A
#
# COMPACT_ATOMS: atom_id res chain seq x y z
N MET A 1 6.26 17.73 6.06
CA MET A 1 6.34 16.26 6.22
C MET A 1 7.47 15.68 5.39
N PHE A 2 8.12 14.67 5.90
CA PHE A 2 9.26 14.05 5.22
C PHE A 2 8.92 12.63 4.82
N ILE A 3 9.12 12.28 3.54
CA ILE A 3 8.78 10.96 2.99
C ILE A 3 10.05 10.28 2.49
N ARG A 4 10.22 9.01 2.86
CA ARG A 4 11.27 8.14 2.31
C ARG A 4 10.85 6.68 2.36
N ASN A 5 11.60 5.83 1.69
CA ASN A 5 11.37 4.38 1.78
C ASN A 5 11.94 3.81 3.07
N ALA A 6 11.47 2.62 3.44
CA ALA A 6 11.86 1.97 4.68
C ALA A 6 13.19 1.25 4.57
N THR A 7 13.89 1.18 5.69
CA THR A 7 15.05 0.33 5.87
C THR A 7 14.80 -0.58 7.09
N ILE A 8 15.68 -1.54 7.31
CA ILE A 8 15.56 -2.47 8.42
C ILE A 8 15.55 -1.75 9.78
N ASP A 9 16.12 -0.56 9.85
CA ASP A 9 16.14 0.25 11.08
C ASP A 9 14.78 0.82 11.45
N ASP A 10 13.79 0.73 10.56
CA ASP A 10 12.47 1.31 10.77
C ASP A 10 11.44 0.33 11.33
N ILE A 11 11.82 -0.94 11.53
CA ILE A 11 10.90 -1.99 11.94
C ILE A 11 10.10 -1.62 13.18
N ASP A 12 10.75 -1.13 14.22
CA ASP A 12 10.08 -0.79 15.48
C ASP A 12 9.05 0.31 15.30
N LYS A 13 9.40 1.33 14.53
CA LYS A 13 8.49 2.46 14.27
C LYS A 13 7.28 2.04 13.44
N VAL A 14 7.52 1.20 12.42
CA VAL A 14 6.44 0.69 11.57
C VAL A 14 5.48 -0.18 12.39
N ALA A 15 6.01 -1.09 13.20
CA ALA A 15 5.19 -1.95 14.04
C ALA A 15 4.38 -1.13 15.06
N ALA A 16 4.95 -0.06 15.60
CA ALA A 16 4.26 0.82 16.53
C ALA A 16 3.08 1.54 15.87
N VAL A 17 3.25 2.03 14.66
CA VAL A 17 2.15 2.67 13.90
C VAL A 17 1.05 1.65 13.62
N GLU A 18 1.41 0.45 13.19
CA GLU A 18 0.43 -0.61 12.91
C GLU A 18 -0.40 -0.93 14.18
N SER A 19 0.26 -1.04 15.32
CA SER A 19 -0.45 -1.37 16.57
C SER A 19 -1.36 -0.25 17.05
N GLU A 20 -1.09 1.00 16.68
CA GLU A 20 -2.01 2.11 16.95
C GLU A 20 -3.22 2.11 16.01
N CYS A 21 -3.06 1.55 14.81
CA CYS A 21 -4.11 1.57 13.79
C CYS A 21 -5.05 0.37 13.86
N PHE A 22 -4.59 -0.77 14.39
CA PHE A 22 -5.35 -2.02 14.37
C PHE A 22 -5.32 -2.75 15.72
N PRO A 23 -6.39 -3.49 16.04
CA PRO A 23 -6.39 -4.38 17.22
C PRO A 23 -5.28 -5.43 17.09
N VAL A 24 -4.82 -5.95 18.22
CA VAL A 24 -3.75 -6.95 18.27
C VAL A 24 -4.04 -8.15 17.36
N ALA A 25 -5.29 -8.59 17.28
CA ALA A 25 -5.67 -9.74 16.48
C ALA A 25 -5.55 -9.50 14.97
N GLU A 26 -5.53 -8.22 14.53
CA GLU A 26 -5.48 -7.86 13.12
C GLU A 26 -4.15 -7.25 12.71
N ALA A 27 -3.42 -6.67 13.63
CA ALA A 27 -2.17 -5.98 13.34
C ALA A 27 -1.10 -6.98 12.89
N ALA A 28 -0.33 -6.62 11.86
CA ALA A 28 0.85 -7.38 11.49
C ALA A 28 1.90 -7.24 12.59
N THR A 29 2.66 -8.30 12.80
CA THR A 29 3.68 -8.35 13.85
C THR A 29 4.98 -7.70 13.41
N LYS A 30 5.84 -7.42 14.40
CA LYS A 30 7.19 -6.91 14.14
C LYS A 30 7.96 -7.86 13.23
N GLU A 31 7.86 -9.17 13.47
CA GLU A 31 8.54 -10.19 12.69
C GLU A 31 8.04 -10.21 11.23
N GLU A 32 6.75 -10.00 11.04
CA GLU A 32 6.18 -9.90 9.70
C GLU A 32 6.69 -8.66 8.96
N PHE A 33 6.81 -7.53 9.64
CA PHE A 33 7.36 -6.32 9.04
C PHE A 33 8.85 -6.47 8.73
N GLU A 34 9.60 -7.20 9.56
CA GLU A 34 11.00 -7.49 9.29
C GLU A 34 11.14 -8.23 7.96
N GLU A 35 10.34 -9.26 7.74
CA GLU A 35 10.34 -9.99 6.48
C GLU A 35 9.93 -9.10 5.31
N ARG A 36 8.88 -8.32 5.46
CA ARG A 36 8.41 -7.43 4.41
C ARG A 36 9.46 -6.41 4.00
N ILE A 37 10.08 -5.74 4.96
CA ILE A 37 11.08 -4.72 4.69
C ILE A 37 12.33 -5.34 4.07
N LYS A 38 12.71 -6.54 4.50
CA LYS A 38 13.82 -7.27 3.93
C LYS A 38 13.62 -7.54 2.43
N TYR A 39 12.42 -7.95 2.04
CA TYR A 39 12.13 -8.27 0.64
C TYR A 39 11.74 -7.07 -0.21
N TYR A 40 11.02 -6.11 0.35
CA TYR A 40 10.51 -4.99 -0.44
C TYR A 40 10.47 -3.65 0.32
N GLY A 41 11.49 -3.37 1.12
CA GLY A 41 11.59 -2.08 1.84
C GLY A 41 11.48 -0.86 0.92
N ASN A 42 11.92 -0.98 -0.33
CA ASN A 42 11.80 0.07 -1.34
C ASN A 42 10.35 0.27 -1.85
N HIS A 43 9.42 -0.56 -1.41
CA HIS A 43 7.98 -0.42 -1.66
C HIS A 43 7.21 -0.17 -0.36
N PHE A 44 7.89 0.37 0.63
CA PHE A 44 7.34 0.97 1.83
C PHE A 44 7.57 2.47 1.75
N TRP A 45 6.51 3.24 1.83
CA TRP A 45 6.58 4.70 1.83
C TRP A 45 6.24 5.18 3.22
N LEU A 46 7.24 5.76 3.89
CA LEU A 46 7.14 6.24 5.26
C LEU A 46 7.01 7.76 5.27
N MET A 47 6.12 8.28 6.13
CA MET A 47 5.99 9.71 6.33
C MET A 47 6.32 10.06 7.77
N PHE A 48 7.29 10.93 7.96
CA PHE A 48 7.69 11.46 9.25
C PHE A 48 7.18 12.89 9.40
N ASP A 49 6.97 13.33 10.64
CA ASP A 49 6.48 14.68 10.91
C ASP A 49 7.52 15.76 10.56
N ASN A 50 8.81 15.41 10.50
CA ASN A 50 9.87 16.31 10.09
C ASN A 50 11.07 15.53 9.55
N ASP A 51 12.07 16.24 9.02
CA ASP A 51 13.27 15.65 8.41
C ASP A 51 14.26 15.05 9.41
N LYS A 52 14.01 15.23 10.70
CA LYS A 52 14.81 14.58 11.75
C LYS A 52 14.34 13.17 12.02
N GLU A 53 13.24 12.76 11.40
CA GLU A 53 12.69 11.39 11.47
C GLU A 53 12.36 10.94 12.90
N GLU A 54 11.95 11.89 13.74
CA GLU A 54 11.66 11.59 15.14
C GLU A 54 10.37 10.82 15.32
N LYS A 55 9.36 11.11 14.49
CA LYS A 55 8.05 10.47 14.63
C LYS A 55 7.52 10.02 13.28
N LEU A 56 7.33 8.71 13.14
CA LEU A 56 6.64 8.13 11.99
C LEU A 56 5.14 8.31 12.20
N ILE A 57 4.46 8.95 11.26
CA ILE A 57 3.04 9.28 11.40
C ILE A 57 2.14 8.47 10.45
N ALA A 58 2.70 7.98 9.37
CA ALA A 58 1.92 7.24 8.37
C ALA A 58 2.84 6.38 7.53
N PHE A 59 2.29 5.30 6.97
CA PHE A 59 3.02 4.53 5.96
C PHE A 59 2.06 3.80 5.03
N VAL A 60 2.56 3.52 3.82
CA VAL A 60 1.89 2.69 2.82
C VAL A 60 2.88 1.61 2.43
N ASP A 61 2.44 0.38 2.30
CA ASP A 61 3.32 -0.71 1.88
C ASP A 61 2.61 -1.72 0.99
N GLY A 62 3.42 -2.41 0.19
CA GLY A 62 2.95 -3.51 -0.62
C GLY A 62 4.03 -3.97 -1.58
N PHE A 63 4.00 -5.25 -1.94
CA PHE A 63 5.03 -5.80 -2.83
C PHE A 63 4.65 -5.71 -4.30
N VAL A 64 5.55 -6.13 -5.15
CA VAL A 64 5.34 -6.16 -6.61
C VAL A 64 5.24 -7.60 -7.08
N THR A 65 4.40 -7.87 -8.05
CA THR A 65 4.14 -9.22 -8.55
C THR A 65 3.65 -9.18 -10.00
N ASN A 66 3.75 -10.32 -10.68
CA ASN A 66 3.14 -10.48 -12.00
C ASN A 66 1.66 -10.91 -11.90
N GLU A 67 1.19 -11.26 -10.73
CA GLU A 67 -0.21 -11.62 -10.54
C GLU A 67 -1.08 -10.37 -10.56
N ALA A 68 -2.16 -10.42 -11.32
CA ALA A 68 -3.02 -9.26 -11.53
C ALA A 68 -3.95 -8.99 -10.35
N ASP A 69 -4.27 -9.99 -9.54
CA ASP A 69 -5.22 -9.85 -8.45
C ASP A 69 -4.55 -10.03 -7.09
N LEU A 70 -5.02 -9.30 -6.10
CA LEU A 70 -4.50 -9.36 -4.75
C LEU A 70 -5.16 -10.53 -4.01
N THR A 71 -4.33 -11.39 -3.37
CA THR A 71 -4.81 -12.56 -2.63
C THR A 71 -4.33 -12.50 -1.18
N ASP A 72 -5.04 -13.21 -0.30
CA ASP A 72 -4.67 -13.26 1.12
C ASP A 72 -3.28 -13.85 1.36
N GLU A 73 -2.84 -14.78 0.51
CA GLU A 73 -1.52 -15.38 0.61
C GLU A 73 -0.40 -14.33 0.55
N MET A 74 -0.60 -13.27 -0.22
CA MET A 74 0.40 -12.22 -0.39
C MET A 74 0.74 -11.49 0.90
N TYR A 75 -0.23 -11.37 1.82
CA TYR A 75 0.01 -10.73 3.12
C TYR A 75 0.97 -11.53 3.99
N GLU A 76 1.00 -12.84 3.82
CA GLU A 76 1.74 -13.76 4.66
C GLU A 76 3.10 -14.14 4.09
N LYS A 77 3.29 -14.00 2.78
CA LYS A 77 4.48 -14.48 2.07
C LYS A 77 5.22 -13.35 1.36
N ALA A 78 6.02 -12.62 2.12
CA ALA A 78 6.81 -11.52 1.56
C ALA A 78 7.77 -12.00 0.46
N ASP A 79 8.18 -13.27 0.48
CA ASP A 79 9.09 -13.84 -0.51
C ASP A 79 8.41 -14.04 -1.89
N MET A 80 7.11 -13.82 -2.00
CA MET A 80 6.44 -13.78 -3.30
C MET A 80 6.78 -12.49 -4.07
N HIS A 81 7.41 -11.51 -3.42
CA HIS A 81 7.79 -10.27 -4.08
C HIS A 81 8.70 -10.54 -5.29
N ASN A 82 8.35 -9.89 -6.41
CA ASN A 82 9.15 -9.93 -7.63
C ASN A 82 9.41 -8.50 -8.08
N GLU A 83 10.63 -8.03 -7.90
CA GLU A 83 11.00 -6.64 -8.22
C GLU A 83 10.74 -6.29 -9.69
N ASN A 84 10.71 -7.27 -10.57
CA ASN A 84 10.45 -7.07 -11.99
C ASN A 84 8.96 -7.28 -12.36
N GLY A 85 8.09 -7.37 -11.36
CA GLY A 85 6.67 -7.61 -11.57
C GLY A 85 5.94 -6.44 -12.21
N GLU A 86 4.75 -6.73 -12.71
CA GLU A 86 3.93 -5.76 -13.45
C GLU A 86 3.01 -4.93 -12.55
N TRP A 87 2.66 -5.45 -11.38
CA TRP A 87 1.65 -4.83 -10.51
C TRP A 87 2.20 -4.49 -9.13
N GLN A 88 2.01 -3.25 -8.72
CA GLN A 88 2.28 -2.83 -7.34
C GLN A 88 1.05 -3.14 -6.50
N MET A 89 1.17 -4.09 -5.58
CA MET A 89 0.13 -4.35 -4.60
C MET A 89 0.24 -3.33 -3.47
N ILE A 90 -0.88 -2.96 -2.87
CA ILE A 90 -0.93 -2.13 -1.67
C ILE A 90 -1.61 -2.95 -0.58
N PHE A 91 -0.89 -3.25 0.48
CA PHE A 91 -1.39 -4.06 1.59
C PHE A 91 -1.89 -3.22 2.75
N GLY A 92 -1.24 -2.11 3.04
CA GLY A 92 -1.59 -1.28 4.17
C GLY A 92 -1.51 0.20 3.84
N VAL A 93 -2.47 0.95 4.36
CA VAL A 93 -2.50 2.41 4.30
C VAL A 93 -2.81 2.86 5.72
N ASN A 94 -1.79 3.30 6.44
CA ASN A 94 -1.88 3.56 7.88
C ASN A 94 -1.50 4.99 8.22
N THR A 95 -2.34 5.64 9.05
CA THR A 95 -2.04 6.95 9.63
C THR A 95 -2.40 6.88 11.11
N ILE A 96 -1.51 7.32 12.00
CA ILE A 96 -1.83 7.34 13.43
C ILE A 96 -3.03 8.27 13.68
N PRO A 97 -3.87 7.95 14.66
CA PRO A 97 -5.14 8.65 14.85
C PRO A 97 -5.06 10.18 14.88
N GLU A 98 -4.07 10.72 15.56
CA GLU A 98 -3.93 12.19 15.74
C GLU A 98 -3.58 12.93 14.45
N TYR A 99 -3.13 12.22 13.40
CA TYR A 99 -2.77 12.82 12.11
C TYR A 99 -3.76 12.49 11.00
N ARG A 100 -4.88 11.83 11.33
CA ARG A 100 -5.91 11.49 10.34
C ARG A 100 -6.69 12.72 9.88
N LYS A 101 -7.36 12.58 8.72
CA LYS A 101 -8.22 13.61 8.13
C LYS A 101 -7.47 14.89 7.72
N LYS A 102 -6.19 14.78 7.46
CA LYS A 102 -5.34 15.89 7.02
C LYS A 102 -4.72 15.66 5.65
N GLY A 103 -5.07 14.56 4.98
CA GLY A 103 -4.59 14.26 3.64
C GLY A 103 -3.25 13.57 3.54
N TYR A 104 -2.64 13.16 4.64
CA TYR A 104 -1.31 12.55 4.63
C TYR A 104 -1.27 11.19 3.94
N ALA A 105 -2.26 10.34 4.22
CA ALA A 105 -2.36 9.05 3.53
C ALA A 105 -2.47 9.25 2.02
N GLY A 106 -3.24 10.25 1.61
CA GLY A 106 -3.39 10.58 0.19
C GLY A 106 -2.07 10.99 -0.46
N GLU A 107 -1.22 11.73 0.26
CA GLU A 107 0.11 12.08 -0.25
C GLU A 107 0.96 10.84 -0.48
N LEU A 108 0.91 9.88 0.45
CA LEU A 108 1.65 8.63 0.32
C LEU A 108 1.10 7.77 -0.82
N ILE A 109 -0.21 7.70 -0.99
CA ILE A 109 -0.83 6.97 -2.09
C ILE A 109 -0.38 7.57 -3.43
N LYS A 110 -0.38 8.88 -3.56
CA LYS A 110 0.09 9.55 -4.77
C LYS A 110 1.56 9.28 -5.04
N ARG A 111 2.38 9.21 -3.99
CA ARG A 111 3.80 8.89 -4.13
C ARG A 111 3.98 7.45 -4.63
N ALA A 112 3.22 6.51 -4.07
CA ALA A 112 3.26 5.11 -4.52
C ALA A 112 2.83 4.98 -5.98
N ILE A 113 1.79 5.70 -6.38
CA ILE A 113 1.32 5.72 -7.77
C ILE A 113 2.42 6.27 -8.69
N ASN A 114 3.02 7.38 -8.32
CA ASN A 114 4.06 7.99 -9.13
C ASN A 114 5.29 7.08 -9.26
N ASP A 115 5.72 6.47 -8.18
CA ASP A 115 6.87 5.57 -8.19
C ASP A 115 6.60 4.34 -9.06
N ALA A 116 5.41 3.75 -8.96
CA ALA A 116 5.02 2.62 -9.80
C ALA A 116 5.01 3.01 -11.29
N LYS A 117 4.53 4.20 -11.60
CA LYS A 117 4.53 4.72 -12.97
C LYS A 117 5.95 4.87 -13.50
N GLU A 118 6.83 5.48 -12.72
CA GLU A 118 8.23 5.66 -13.13
C GLU A 118 8.98 4.35 -13.30
N GLN A 119 8.59 3.33 -12.53
CA GLN A 119 9.18 1.99 -12.62
C GLN A 119 8.65 1.20 -13.82
N GLY A 120 7.67 1.72 -14.54
CA GLY A 120 7.11 1.05 -15.71
C GLY A 120 6.12 -0.06 -15.39
N ARG A 121 5.53 -0.07 -14.21
CA ARG A 121 4.51 -1.06 -13.82
C ARG A 121 3.23 -0.85 -14.64
N LYS A 122 2.39 -1.86 -14.72
CA LYS A 122 1.07 -1.73 -15.36
C LYS A 122 0.11 -0.93 -14.51
N GLY A 123 0.25 -1.00 -13.19
CA GLY A 123 -0.60 -0.26 -12.28
C GLY A 123 -0.48 -0.75 -10.85
N LEU A 124 -1.51 -0.43 -10.05
CA LEU A 124 -1.57 -0.76 -8.64
C LEU A 124 -2.88 -1.46 -8.32
N VAL A 125 -2.85 -2.33 -7.32
CA VAL A 125 -4.03 -3.08 -6.87
C VAL A 125 -4.09 -3.05 -5.35
N LEU A 126 -5.29 -2.81 -4.82
CA LEU A 126 -5.54 -2.90 -3.39
C LEU A 126 -6.91 -3.53 -3.14
N THR A 127 -7.17 -3.92 -1.90
CA THR A 127 -8.51 -4.28 -1.46
C THR A 127 -8.92 -3.36 -0.33
N CYS A 128 -10.21 -3.02 -0.28
CA CYS A 128 -10.74 -2.16 0.76
C CYS A 128 -12.18 -2.53 1.11
N LYS A 129 -12.61 -2.06 2.27
CA LYS A 129 -14.01 -2.19 2.69
C LYS A 129 -14.89 -1.25 1.87
N GLN A 130 -16.17 -1.57 1.76
CA GLN A 130 -17.15 -0.79 0.99
C GLN A 130 -17.07 0.72 1.30
N GLY A 131 -16.92 1.07 2.57
CA GLY A 131 -16.89 2.49 3.00
C GLY A 131 -15.69 3.28 2.48
N LEU A 132 -14.66 2.61 1.96
CA LEU A 132 -13.46 3.28 1.44
C LEU A 132 -13.40 3.30 -0.09
N VAL A 133 -14.35 2.70 -0.77
CA VAL A 133 -14.38 2.66 -2.24
C VAL A 133 -14.36 4.08 -2.82
N ALA A 134 -15.22 4.96 -2.32
CA ALA A 134 -15.27 6.34 -2.82
C ALA A 134 -13.94 7.09 -2.57
N TYR A 135 -13.29 6.81 -1.45
CA TYR A 135 -12.01 7.41 -1.11
C TYR A 135 -10.93 7.05 -2.15
N TYR A 136 -10.80 5.76 -2.47
CA TYR A 136 -9.78 5.33 -3.42
C TYR A 136 -10.11 5.73 -4.86
N LYS A 137 -11.39 5.85 -5.20
CA LYS A 137 -11.80 6.37 -6.52
C LYS A 137 -11.25 7.77 -6.78
N LYS A 138 -11.10 8.60 -5.74
CA LYS A 138 -10.57 9.96 -5.90
C LYS A 138 -9.15 9.96 -6.45
N PHE A 139 -8.39 8.90 -6.23
CA PHE A 139 -7.02 8.79 -6.72
C PHE A 139 -6.93 8.15 -8.11
N GLY A 140 -8.06 7.70 -8.65
CA GLY A 140 -8.10 7.09 -9.97
C GLY A 140 -8.25 5.58 -9.96
N PHE A 141 -8.42 4.96 -8.79
CA PHE A 141 -8.69 3.52 -8.71
C PHE A 141 -10.12 3.23 -9.18
N VAL A 142 -10.26 2.12 -9.89
CA VAL A 142 -11.56 1.61 -10.36
C VAL A 142 -11.99 0.47 -9.46
N ASP A 143 -13.24 0.50 -9.00
CA ASP A 143 -13.82 -0.58 -8.20
C ASP A 143 -14.14 -1.78 -9.11
N GLU A 144 -13.44 -2.89 -8.90
CA GLU A 144 -13.67 -4.13 -9.65
C GLU A 144 -14.69 -5.03 -8.98
N GLY A 145 -15.29 -4.57 -7.88
CA GLY A 145 -16.33 -5.28 -7.17
C GLY A 145 -15.81 -6.15 -6.04
N VAL A 146 -16.72 -6.89 -5.44
CA VAL A 146 -16.40 -7.80 -4.33
C VAL A 146 -15.49 -8.91 -4.84
N THR A 147 -14.41 -9.18 -4.10
CA THR A 147 -13.46 -10.23 -4.43
C THR A 147 -13.63 -11.42 -3.48
N ASP A 148 -13.47 -12.64 -4.01
CA ASP A 148 -13.42 -13.86 -3.21
C ASP A 148 -11.99 -14.32 -2.92
N LYS A 149 -11.00 -13.61 -3.44
CA LYS A 149 -9.57 -13.93 -3.27
C LYS A 149 -8.98 -13.32 -2.00
N SER A 150 -9.68 -12.40 -1.38
CA SER A 150 -9.27 -11.77 -0.14
C SER A 150 -10.47 -11.80 0.81
N VAL A 151 -10.36 -12.61 1.87
CA VAL A 151 -11.46 -12.85 2.81
C VAL A 151 -11.02 -12.73 4.27
N HIS A 152 -9.81 -12.24 4.51
CA HIS A 152 -9.29 -12.15 5.87
C HIS A 152 -10.19 -11.29 6.76
N GLY A 153 -10.27 -11.67 8.04
CA GLY A 153 -11.10 -10.95 9.01
C GLY A 153 -12.60 -11.15 8.84
N ASN A 154 -13.04 -12.09 8.00
CA ASN A 154 -14.46 -12.32 7.69
C ASN A 154 -15.16 -11.06 7.22
N VAL A 155 -14.46 -10.21 6.47
CA VAL A 155 -14.93 -8.94 5.93
C VAL A 155 -15.10 -9.07 4.43
N ILE A 156 -16.08 -8.35 3.88
CA ILE A 156 -16.26 -8.27 2.44
C ILE A 156 -15.30 -7.22 1.90
N TRP A 157 -14.44 -7.63 0.97
CA TRP A 157 -13.43 -6.77 0.37
C TRP A 157 -13.76 -6.48 -1.08
N HIS A 158 -13.54 -5.21 -1.48
CA HIS A 158 -13.61 -4.78 -2.88
C HIS A 158 -12.20 -4.70 -3.41
N GLN A 159 -11.97 -5.22 -4.62
CA GLN A 159 -10.70 -5.02 -5.29
C GLN A 159 -10.73 -3.73 -6.09
N MET A 160 -9.71 -2.91 -5.92
CA MET A 160 -9.57 -1.64 -6.60
C MET A 160 -8.30 -1.66 -7.43
N ARG A 161 -8.37 -1.17 -8.67
CA ARG A 161 -7.23 -1.20 -9.60
C ARG A 161 -6.99 0.17 -10.23
N PHE A 162 -5.73 0.57 -10.27
CA PHE A 162 -5.28 1.75 -11.01
C PHE A 162 -4.40 1.26 -12.16
N THR A 163 -4.76 1.58 -13.41
CA THR A 163 -4.04 1.11 -14.60
C THR A 163 -3.43 2.27 -15.37
N PHE A 164 -2.11 2.20 -15.65
CA PHE A 164 -1.42 3.27 -16.38
C PHE A 164 -1.58 3.18 -17.90
N GLY A 165 -1.54 1.99 -18.43
CA GLY A 165 -1.48 1.78 -19.87
C GLY A 165 -2.60 2.39 -20.69
N GLY A 166 -3.81 2.43 -20.12
CA GLY A 166 -4.95 3.01 -20.80
C GLY A 166 -4.78 4.46 -21.18
N GLN A 167 -4.04 5.21 -20.38
CA GLN A 167 -3.81 6.62 -20.62
C GLN A 167 -2.95 6.85 -21.87
N GLY A 168 -1.91 6.06 -22.02
CA GLY A 168 -1.05 6.15 -23.19
C GLY A 168 -1.79 5.82 -24.47
N VAL A 169 -2.66 4.84 -24.42
CA VAL A 169 -3.47 4.45 -25.57
C VAL A 169 -4.42 5.57 -25.96
N ILE A 170 -5.07 6.19 -25.00
CA ILE A 170 -5.99 7.31 -25.24
C ILE A 170 -5.26 8.47 -25.90
N ILE A 171 -4.09 8.79 -25.41
CA ILE A 171 -3.29 9.88 -25.95
C ILE A 171 -2.88 9.60 -27.40
N SER A 172 -2.52 8.37 -27.69
CA SER A 172 -2.10 8.01 -29.06
C SER A 172 -3.21 8.11 -30.07
N ASN A 173 -4.44 8.06 -29.61
CA ASN A 173 -5.61 8.17 -30.48
C ASN A 173 -6.10 9.60 -30.62
N GLY A 174 -5.52 10.47 -29.83
CA GLY A 174 -5.90 11.88 -29.82
C GLY A 174 -5.21 12.67 -30.93
#